data_23078243d36532772b7bcbfcc0a887fe
#
_entry.id   23078243d36532772b7bcbfcc0a887fe
#
_cell.length_a   1.000
_cell.length_b   1.000
_cell.length_c   1.000
_cell.angle_alpha   90.00
_cell.angle_beta   90.00
_cell.angle_gamma   90.00
#
_symmetry.space_group_name_H-M   'P 1'
#
loop_
_entity.id
_entity.type
_entity.pdbx_description
1 polymer ?
#
loop_
_entity_poly.entity_id
_entity_poly.type
_entity_poly.pdbx_seq_one_letter_code
_entity_poly.pdbx_strand_id
1 'polypeptide(L)'
;MGLIVLGNLVCALSAQLSTLLLGRTLLGLGSMFSPLAAGLAVTTVAPERRGKALSFVFLGISLSYVIGVPVGAWMGLNHGWHSALWLMSGASIVALAALLFFVPAQVQAPGAQFAGIAQVLRNGTAVRVLLTTLAYFSAIFSVFTYLGPVLTALVPMSSTQLSLTVALFGLSGVAGTLIGGAANDRFGSRRTQLVMLPMLMLMMLLLPLTAGYGAGMLAVLLAWGTAGFSLMAPQQSRLIAAVPAQRPWRCRSTLRCSTSAQRWAQRQAVPR
;
A
#
# COMPACT_ATOMS: atom_id res chain seq x y z
N MET A 1 8.90 8.16 -9.99
CA MET A 1 9.86 8.55 -8.93
C MET A 1 10.19 10.03 -8.94
N GLY A 2 10.53 10.67 -10.06
CA GLY A 2 10.86 12.11 -10.09
C GLY A 2 9.80 13.00 -9.43
N LEU A 3 8.50 12.74 -9.65
CA LEU A 3 7.41 13.47 -9.00
C LEU A 3 7.39 13.28 -7.46
N ILE A 4 7.81 12.12 -6.97
CA ILE A 4 7.91 11.86 -5.52
C ILE A 4 9.05 12.70 -4.92
N VAL A 5 10.21 12.73 -5.57
CA VAL A 5 11.36 13.56 -5.14
C VAL A 5 10.97 15.03 -5.15
N LEU A 6 10.40 15.51 -6.27
CA LEU A 6 9.97 16.90 -6.39
C LEU A 6 8.91 17.26 -5.33
N GLY A 7 7.91 16.41 -5.13
CA GLY A 7 6.87 16.62 -4.14
C GLY A 7 7.42 16.67 -2.71
N ASN A 8 8.35 15.78 -2.36
CA ASN A 8 9.01 15.81 -1.04
C ASN A 8 9.85 17.08 -0.85
N LEU A 9 10.62 17.50 -1.86
CA LEU A 9 11.41 18.74 -1.82
C LEU A 9 10.51 19.97 -1.66
N VAL A 10 9.44 20.06 -2.45
CA VAL A 10 8.47 21.16 -2.33
C VAL A 10 7.84 21.19 -0.92
N CYS A 11 7.49 20.02 -0.35
CA CYS A 11 7.01 19.95 1.02
C CYS A 11 8.07 20.37 2.04
N ALA A 12 9.34 19.94 1.87
CA ALA A 12 10.43 20.28 2.79
C ALA A 12 10.78 21.78 2.79
N LEU A 13 10.65 22.43 1.65
CA LEU A 13 10.89 23.84 1.46
C LEU A 13 9.66 24.73 1.74
N SER A 14 8.48 24.11 2.04
CA SER A 14 7.25 24.84 2.20
C SER A 14 7.24 25.69 3.47
N ALA A 15 6.98 26.99 3.32
CA ALA A 15 6.71 27.90 4.42
C ALA A 15 5.20 28.22 4.56
N GLN A 16 4.40 27.88 3.54
CA GLN A 16 2.97 28.19 3.46
C GLN A 16 2.16 26.93 3.17
N LEU A 17 0.90 26.93 3.63
CA LEU A 17 -0.01 25.80 3.42
C LEU A 17 -0.23 25.49 1.92
N SER A 18 -0.29 26.52 1.08
CA SER A 18 -0.48 26.37 -0.38
C SER A 18 0.67 25.59 -1.04
N THR A 19 1.91 25.90 -0.69
CA THR A 19 3.09 25.18 -1.20
C THR A 19 3.16 23.74 -0.66
N LEU A 20 2.76 23.53 0.60
CA LEU A 20 2.64 22.21 1.18
C LEU A 20 1.60 21.37 0.43
N LEU A 21 0.44 21.93 0.12
CA LEU A 21 -0.62 21.27 -0.64
C LEU A 21 -0.18 20.92 -2.06
N LEU A 22 0.56 21.80 -2.73
CA LEU A 22 1.17 21.50 -4.04
C LEU A 22 2.12 20.32 -3.95
N GLY A 23 3.02 20.30 -2.97
CA GLY A 23 3.92 19.17 -2.74
C GLY A 23 3.15 17.86 -2.48
N ARG A 24 2.09 17.90 -1.67
CA ARG A 24 1.23 16.74 -1.41
C ARG A 24 0.49 16.26 -2.66
N THR A 25 0.06 17.16 -3.53
CA THR A 25 -0.56 16.80 -4.82
C THR A 25 0.43 16.09 -5.74
N LEU A 26 1.67 16.59 -5.83
CA LEU A 26 2.74 15.95 -6.59
C LEU A 26 3.06 14.55 -6.05
N LEU A 27 3.11 14.39 -4.72
CA LEU A 27 3.29 13.08 -4.07
C LEU A 27 2.13 12.12 -4.40
N GLY A 28 0.88 12.62 -4.39
CA GLY A 28 -0.30 11.84 -4.77
C GLY A 28 -0.21 11.32 -6.21
N LEU A 29 0.19 12.17 -7.16
CA LEU A 29 0.43 11.76 -8.54
C LEU A 29 1.60 10.78 -8.65
N GLY A 30 2.67 10.99 -7.88
CA GLY A 30 3.83 10.11 -7.83
C GLY A 30 3.54 8.73 -7.21
N SER A 31 2.51 8.59 -6.37
CA SER A 31 2.15 7.35 -5.68
C SER A 31 1.73 6.21 -6.63
N MET A 32 1.40 6.51 -7.89
CA MET A 32 1.21 5.51 -8.96
C MET A 32 2.46 4.64 -9.21
N PHE A 33 3.62 5.05 -8.68
CA PHE A 33 4.85 4.27 -8.79
C PHE A 33 4.74 2.88 -8.14
N SER A 34 4.07 2.75 -6.98
CA SER A 34 3.99 1.48 -6.24
C SER A 34 3.31 0.35 -7.03
N PRO A 35 2.12 0.52 -7.61
CA PRO A 35 1.51 -0.51 -8.45
C PRO A 35 2.29 -0.77 -9.74
N LEU A 36 2.95 0.24 -10.31
CA LEU A 36 3.83 0.05 -11.46
C LEU A 36 5.06 -0.78 -11.12
N ALA A 37 5.70 -0.52 -9.98
CA ALA A 37 6.84 -1.29 -9.49
C ALA A 37 6.45 -2.75 -9.22
N ALA A 38 5.29 -2.99 -8.61
CA ALA A 38 4.76 -4.34 -8.40
C ALA A 38 4.49 -5.07 -9.73
N GLY A 39 3.88 -4.39 -10.69
CA GLY A 39 3.65 -4.92 -12.04
C GLY A 39 4.97 -5.26 -12.75
N LEU A 40 5.95 -4.37 -12.67
CA LEU A 40 7.27 -4.58 -13.25
C LEU A 40 7.99 -5.78 -12.60
N ALA A 41 7.98 -5.88 -11.27
CA ALA A 41 8.59 -6.98 -10.54
C ALA A 41 8.02 -8.35 -10.98
N VAL A 42 6.71 -8.42 -11.28
CA VAL A 42 6.07 -9.66 -11.75
C VAL A 42 6.45 -10.00 -13.19
N THR A 43 6.70 -9.01 -14.05
CA THR A 43 7.04 -9.24 -15.45
C THR A 43 8.52 -9.59 -15.66
N THR A 44 9.40 -9.20 -14.74
CA THR A 44 10.85 -9.44 -14.83
C THR A 44 11.31 -10.79 -14.26
N VAL A 45 10.43 -11.53 -13.58
CA VAL A 45 10.77 -12.82 -12.96
C VAL A 45 9.95 -13.96 -13.53
N ALA A 46 10.52 -15.19 -13.44
CA ALA A 46 9.83 -16.43 -13.83
C ALA A 46 8.53 -16.62 -13.03
N PRO A 47 7.48 -17.25 -13.61
CA PRO A 47 6.16 -17.41 -12.99
C PRO A 47 6.20 -17.97 -11.57
N GLU A 48 7.12 -18.89 -11.29
CA GLU A 48 7.28 -19.57 -9.99
C GLU A 48 7.83 -18.62 -8.90
N ARG A 49 8.48 -17.52 -9.30
CA ARG A 49 9.10 -16.52 -8.41
C ARG A 49 8.31 -15.24 -8.24
N ARG A 50 7.18 -15.10 -8.94
CA ARG A 50 6.34 -13.89 -8.91
C ARG A 50 5.84 -13.55 -7.50
N GLY A 51 5.47 -14.56 -6.72
CA GLY A 51 5.06 -14.37 -5.32
C GLY A 51 6.18 -13.78 -4.46
N LYS A 52 7.41 -14.30 -4.61
CA LYS A 52 8.58 -13.77 -3.89
C LYS A 52 8.89 -12.32 -4.30
N ALA A 53 8.81 -12.00 -5.59
CA ALA A 53 9.06 -10.65 -6.08
C ALA A 53 8.04 -9.64 -5.52
N LEU A 54 6.76 -9.99 -5.52
CA LEU A 54 5.71 -9.18 -4.90
C LEU A 54 5.93 -9.01 -3.39
N SER A 55 6.24 -10.10 -2.69
CA SER A 55 6.53 -10.03 -1.24
C SER A 55 7.70 -9.10 -0.94
N PHE A 56 8.71 -9.05 -1.80
CA PHE A 56 9.85 -8.15 -1.64
C PHE A 56 9.46 -6.67 -1.83
N VAL A 57 8.60 -6.38 -2.81
CA VAL A 57 8.05 -5.03 -3.02
C VAL A 57 7.21 -4.59 -1.81
N PHE A 58 6.36 -5.47 -1.29
CA PHE A 58 5.51 -5.16 -0.14
C PHE A 58 6.27 -5.12 1.19
N LEU A 59 7.42 -5.82 1.30
CA LEU A 59 8.29 -5.73 2.46
C LEU A 59 8.77 -4.29 2.70
N GLY A 60 9.05 -3.54 1.63
CA GLY A 60 9.41 -2.11 1.73
C GLY A 60 8.31 -1.28 2.38
N ILE A 61 7.04 -1.54 2.09
CA ILE A 61 5.90 -0.86 2.72
C ILE A 61 5.85 -1.19 4.21
N SER A 62 5.96 -2.47 4.57
CA SER A 62 5.97 -2.91 5.98
C SER A 62 7.13 -2.29 6.75
N LEU A 63 8.32 -2.27 6.15
CA LEU A 63 9.51 -1.67 6.75
C LEU A 63 9.35 -0.16 6.99
N SER A 64 8.69 0.55 6.06
CA SER A 64 8.40 1.97 6.23
C SER A 64 7.46 2.25 7.39
N TYR A 65 6.51 1.38 7.70
CA TYR A 65 5.65 1.52 8.88
C TYR A 65 6.39 1.21 10.19
N VAL A 66 7.27 0.21 10.19
CA VAL A 66 7.99 -0.20 11.41
C VAL A 66 9.12 0.77 11.76
N ILE A 67 9.82 1.30 10.78
CA ILE A 67 10.99 2.16 10.98
C ILE A 67 10.70 3.61 10.58
N GLY A 68 10.16 3.82 9.38
CA GLY A 68 10.03 5.14 8.78
C GLY A 68 9.08 6.05 9.55
N VAL A 69 7.91 5.52 9.97
CA VAL A 69 6.92 6.32 10.70
C VAL A 69 7.43 6.71 12.10
N PRO A 70 7.99 5.80 12.93
CA PRO A 70 8.55 6.19 14.23
C PRO A 70 9.73 7.14 14.14
N VAL A 71 10.64 6.92 13.20
CA VAL A 71 11.78 7.84 12.99
C VAL A 71 11.30 9.21 12.55
N GLY A 72 10.34 9.27 11.62
CA GLY A 72 9.72 10.51 11.18
C GLY A 72 9.01 11.24 12.30
N ALA A 73 8.26 10.52 13.14
CA ALA A 73 7.58 11.09 14.32
C ALA A 73 8.59 11.64 15.33
N TRP A 74 9.63 10.88 15.67
CA TRP A 74 10.68 11.31 16.59
C TRP A 74 11.40 12.55 16.06
N MET A 75 11.79 12.58 14.80
CA MET A 75 12.43 13.74 14.18
C MET A 75 11.50 14.95 14.19
N GLY A 76 10.25 14.77 13.80
CA GLY A 76 9.26 15.85 13.77
C GLY A 76 9.01 16.49 15.14
N LEU A 77 8.99 15.68 16.20
CA LEU A 77 8.77 16.14 17.56
C LEU A 77 10.00 16.82 18.20
N ASN A 78 11.21 16.35 17.89
CA ASN A 78 12.43 16.85 18.53
C ASN A 78 13.16 17.93 17.72
N HIS A 79 13.02 17.91 16.39
CA HIS A 79 13.73 18.82 15.47
C HIS A 79 12.79 19.64 14.57
N GLY A 80 11.48 19.57 14.84
CA GLY A 80 10.47 20.24 14.03
C GLY A 80 10.05 19.42 12.80
N TRP A 81 8.83 19.67 12.32
CA TRP A 81 8.20 18.87 11.25
C TRP A 81 8.94 18.93 9.91
N HIS A 82 9.67 20.00 9.61
CA HIS A 82 10.49 20.10 8.41
C HIS A 82 11.61 19.06 8.37
N SER A 83 12.19 18.68 9.52
CA SER A 83 13.26 17.69 9.58
C SER A 83 12.82 16.31 9.06
N ALA A 84 11.60 15.90 9.40
CA ALA A 84 11.01 14.67 8.87
C ALA A 84 10.80 14.74 7.34
N LEU A 85 10.41 15.89 6.79
CA LEU A 85 10.26 16.09 5.35
C LEU A 85 11.61 16.09 4.62
N TRP A 86 12.66 16.65 5.23
CA TRP A 86 14.02 16.58 4.69
C TRP A 86 14.55 15.14 4.67
N LEU A 87 14.28 14.36 5.71
CA LEU A 87 14.61 12.93 5.73
C LEU A 87 13.90 12.18 4.58
N MET A 88 12.60 12.43 4.37
CA MET A 88 11.84 11.82 3.28
C MET A 88 12.35 12.25 1.90
N SER A 89 12.77 13.52 1.77
CA SER A 89 13.38 14.03 0.53
C SER A 89 14.71 13.33 0.23
N GLY A 90 15.58 13.20 1.22
CA GLY A 90 16.83 12.48 1.09
C GLY A 90 16.62 11.00 0.73
N ALA A 91 15.73 10.32 1.44
CA ALA A 91 15.39 8.93 1.15
C ALA A 91 14.81 8.74 -0.27
N SER A 92 13.98 9.67 -0.75
CA SER A 92 13.42 9.60 -2.10
C SER A 92 14.47 9.88 -3.20
N ILE A 93 15.45 10.74 -2.94
CA ILE A 93 16.59 10.98 -3.84
C ILE A 93 17.47 9.72 -3.93
N VAL A 94 17.81 9.12 -2.78
CA VAL A 94 18.58 7.86 -2.74
C VAL A 94 17.83 6.74 -3.48
N ALA A 95 16.51 6.61 -3.27
CA ALA A 95 15.70 5.64 -3.96
C ALA A 95 15.65 5.90 -5.48
N LEU A 96 15.59 7.16 -5.92
CA LEU A 96 15.64 7.51 -7.34
C LEU A 96 17.00 7.17 -7.94
N ALA A 97 18.09 7.51 -7.25
CA ALA A 97 19.43 7.17 -7.67
C ALA A 97 19.61 5.64 -7.78
N ALA A 98 19.20 4.89 -6.76
CA ALA A 98 19.24 3.43 -6.79
C ALA A 98 18.45 2.87 -7.99
N LEU A 99 17.27 3.42 -8.27
CA LEU A 99 16.45 3.00 -9.41
C LEU A 99 17.18 3.25 -10.74
N LEU A 100 17.82 4.41 -10.91
CA LEU A 100 18.55 4.76 -12.14
C LEU A 100 19.80 3.89 -12.33
N PHE A 101 20.47 3.48 -11.26
CA PHE A 101 21.66 2.63 -11.33
C PHE A 101 21.35 1.15 -11.51
N PHE A 102 20.29 0.62 -10.86
CA PHE A 102 20.04 -0.82 -10.81
C PHE A 102 18.96 -1.30 -11.78
N VAL A 103 18.07 -0.41 -12.27
CA VAL A 103 17.00 -0.81 -13.19
C VAL A 103 17.37 -0.47 -14.62
N PRO A 104 17.51 -1.46 -15.52
CA PRO A 104 17.83 -1.22 -16.93
C PRO A 104 16.73 -0.39 -17.61
N ALA A 105 17.12 0.61 -18.39
CA ALA A 105 16.20 1.50 -19.12
C ALA A 105 15.31 0.79 -20.15
N GLN A 106 15.65 -0.44 -20.54
CA GLN A 106 14.97 -1.23 -21.58
C GLN A 106 13.74 -2.01 -21.05
N VAL A 107 13.45 -1.95 -19.75
CA VAL A 107 12.31 -2.67 -19.20
C VAL A 107 11.01 -1.97 -19.62
N GLN A 108 10.31 -2.55 -20.59
CA GLN A 108 9.02 -2.05 -21.04
C GLN A 108 7.96 -2.36 -19.96
N ALA A 109 7.49 -1.32 -19.28
CA ALA A 109 6.30 -1.44 -18.45
C ALA A 109 5.09 -1.69 -19.36
N PRO A 110 4.14 -2.58 -18.98
CA PRO A 110 2.87 -2.68 -19.68
C PRO A 110 2.24 -1.31 -19.73
N GLY A 111 2.08 -0.76 -20.94
CA GLY A 111 1.54 0.59 -21.14
C GLY A 111 0.18 0.72 -20.46
N ALA A 112 0.00 1.77 -19.68
CA ALA A 112 -1.30 2.13 -19.11
C ALA A 112 -2.24 2.47 -20.28
N GLN A 113 -3.10 1.54 -20.67
CA GLN A 113 -4.09 1.79 -21.71
C GLN A 113 -5.25 2.57 -21.09
N PHE A 114 -5.43 3.83 -21.48
CA PHE A 114 -6.57 4.66 -21.07
C PHE A 114 -7.92 3.98 -21.33
N ALA A 115 -8.01 3.13 -22.36
CA ALA A 115 -9.17 2.29 -22.63
C ALA A 115 -9.51 1.34 -21.49
N GLY A 116 -8.50 0.84 -20.76
CA GLY A 116 -8.71 0.00 -19.57
C GLY A 116 -9.36 0.77 -18.42
N ILE A 117 -9.00 2.05 -18.22
CA ILE A 117 -9.59 2.89 -17.19
C ILE A 117 -11.08 3.12 -17.46
N ALA A 118 -11.42 3.47 -18.70
CA ALA A 118 -12.82 3.66 -19.09
C ALA A 118 -13.65 2.37 -18.90
N GLN A 119 -13.08 1.21 -19.18
CA GLN A 119 -13.74 -0.07 -18.97
C GLN A 119 -13.97 -0.39 -17.49
N VAL A 120 -13.01 -0.07 -16.61
CA VAL A 120 -13.14 -0.23 -15.15
C VAL A 120 -14.23 0.70 -14.63
N LEU A 121 -14.27 1.96 -15.05
CA LEU A 121 -15.29 2.94 -14.64
C LEU A 121 -16.70 2.60 -15.14
N ARG A 122 -16.83 1.86 -16.23
CA ARG A 122 -18.12 1.36 -16.74
C ARG A 122 -18.60 0.11 -16.00
N ASN A 123 -17.73 -0.55 -15.23
CA ASN A 123 -18.08 -1.72 -14.44
C ASN A 123 -18.58 -1.30 -13.04
N GLY A 124 -19.88 -1.34 -12.80
CA GLY A 124 -20.49 -0.94 -11.52
C GLY A 124 -19.97 -1.72 -10.32
N THR A 125 -19.49 -2.95 -10.48
CA THR A 125 -18.85 -3.72 -9.41
C THR A 125 -17.47 -3.16 -9.09
N ALA A 126 -16.66 -2.85 -10.10
CA ALA A 126 -15.35 -2.24 -9.92
C ALA A 126 -15.48 -0.85 -9.27
N VAL A 127 -16.42 -0.03 -9.71
CA VAL A 127 -16.69 1.30 -9.13
C VAL A 127 -17.07 1.18 -7.64
N ARG A 128 -17.96 0.26 -7.27
CA ARG A 128 -18.31 0.03 -5.85
C ARG A 128 -17.09 -0.37 -5.00
N VAL A 129 -16.23 -1.24 -5.52
CA VAL A 129 -14.99 -1.62 -4.81
C VAL A 129 -14.05 -0.43 -4.69
N LEU A 130 -13.89 0.39 -5.72
CA LEU A 130 -13.07 1.61 -5.69
C LEU A 130 -13.61 2.63 -4.68
N LEU A 131 -14.92 2.86 -4.65
CA LEU A 131 -15.56 3.77 -3.68
C LEU A 131 -15.39 3.25 -2.25
N THR A 132 -15.53 1.95 -2.02
CA THR A 132 -15.27 1.34 -0.71
C THR A 132 -13.81 1.52 -0.30
N THR A 133 -12.88 1.34 -1.24
CA THR A 133 -11.45 1.56 -1.00
C THR A 133 -11.17 3.02 -0.66
N LEU A 134 -11.74 3.96 -1.41
CA LEU A 134 -11.60 5.39 -1.17
C LEU A 134 -12.12 5.76 0.23
N ALA A 135 -13.33 5.35 0.57
CA ALA A 135 -13.92 5.63 1.88
C ALA A 135 -13.10 5.04 3.03
N TYR A 136 -12.65 3.79 2.87
CA TYR A 136 -11.82 3.10 3.85
C TYR A 136 -10.49 3.83 4.09
N PHE A 137 -9.74 4.16 3.03
CA PHE A 137 -8.47 4.87 3.16
C PHE A 137 -8.68 6.30 3.69
N SER A 138 -9.71 7.02 3.24
CA SER A 138 -10.03 8.34 3.76
C SER A 138 -10.31 8.30 5.27
N ALA A 139 -11.08 7.32 5.74
CA ALA A 139 -11.39 7.17 7.16
C ALA A 139 -10.11 6.87 7.99
N ILE A 140 -9.29 5.92 7.56
CA ILE A 140 -8.05 5.57 8.27
C ILE A 140 -7.08 6.74 8.30
N PHE A 141 -6.82 7.37 7.16
CA PHE A 141 -5.83 8.45 7.09
C PHE A 141 -6.30 9.74 7.77
N SER A 142 -7.61 9.99 7.85
CA SER A 142 -8.14 11.11 8.65
C SER A 142 -7.75 10.99 10.11
N VAL A 143 -7.86 9.79 10.69
CA VAL A 143 -7.47 9.55 12.10
C VAL A 143 -5.95 9.46 12.24
N PHE A 144 -5.29 8.76 11.32
CA PHE A 144 -3.84 8.58 11.36
C PHE A 144 -3.09 9.91 11.30
N THR A 145 -3.59 10.89 10.52
CA THR A 145 -3.00 12.23 10.41
C THR A 145 -3.00 12.97 11.75
N TYR A 146 -4.03 12.76 12.56
CA TYR A 146 -4.17 13.39 13.88
C TYR A 146 -3.78 12.47 15.04
N LEU A 147 -3.17 11.32 14.75
CA LEU A 147 -2.90 10.29 15.75
C LEU A 147 -2.03 10.84 16.91
N GLY A 148 -0.94 11.55 16.58
CA GLY A 148 -0.07 12.15 17.59
C GLY A 148 -0.80 13.07 18.56
N PRO A 149 -1.44 14.16 18.08
CA PRO A 149 -2.26 15.04 18.91
C PRO A 149 -3.36 14.31 19.70
N VAL A 150 -4.05 13.34 19.09
CA VAL A 150 -5.10 12.56 19.76
C VAL A 150 -4.52 11.75 20.93
N LEU A 151 -3.42 11.04 20.72
CA LEU A 151 -2.80 10.22 21.76
C LEU A 151 -2.29 11.07 22.94
N THR A 152 -1.66 12.20 22.65
CA THR A 152 -1.17 13.12 23.69
C THR A 152 -2.31 13.84 24.45
N ALA A 153 -3.46 14.05 23.81
CA ALA A 153 -4.65 14.59 24.45
C ALA A 153 -5.35 13.54 25.34
N LEU A 154 -5.32 12.26 24.97
CA LEU A 154 -5.93 11.18 25.77
C LEU A 154 -5.07 10.80 26.97
N VAL A 155 -3.75 10.74 26.80
CA VAL A 155 -2.79 10.37 27.84
C VAL A 155 -1.55 11.25 27.69
N PRO A 156 -1.18 12.05 28.72
CA PRO A 156 0.06 12.82 28.68
C PRO A 156 1.27 11.89 28.52
N MET A 157 2.09 12.14 27.50
CA MET A 157 3.26 11.31 27.21
C MET A 157 4.41 12.14 26.66
N SER A 158 5.64 11.67 26.87
CA SER A 158 6.84 12.26 26.30
C SER A 158 6.94 11.96 24.81
N SER A 159 7.79 12.70 24.08
CA SER A 159 8.07 12.48 22.66
C SER A 159 8.58 11.06 22.38
N THR A 160 9.38 10.51 23.29
CA THR A 160 9.89 9.13 23.20
C THR A 160 8.78 8.09 23.39
N GLN A 161 7.89 8.29 24.36
CA GLN A 161 6.73 7.42 24.57
C GLN A 161 5.77 7.45 23.38
N LEU A 162 5.51 8.63 22.83
CA LEU A 162 4.68 8.77 21.64
C LEU A 162 5.30 8.03 20.44
N SER A 163 6.61 8.22 20.20
CA SER A 163 7.32 7.53 19.12
C SER A 163 7.29 6.00 19.28
N LEU A 164 7.46 5.51 20.49
CA LEU A 164 7.36 4.08 20.81
C LEU A 164 5.94 3.55 20.58
N THR A 165 4.92 4.30 21.00
CA THR A 165 3.50 3.94 20.79
C THR A 165 3.18 3.85 19.29
N VAL A 166 3.68 4.80 18.50
CA VAL A 166 3.52 4.79 17.03
C VAL A 166 4.30 3.63 16.39
N ALA A 167 5.47 3.27 16.92
CA ALA A 167 6.22 2.10 16.47
C ALA A 167 5.44 0.79 16.71
N LEU A 168 4.87 0.64 17.91
CA LEU A 168 4.03 -0.51 18.25
C LEU A 168 2.77 -0.58 17.35
N PHE A 169 2.17 0.57 17.06
CA PHE A 169 1.09 0.65 16.07
C PHE A 169 1.56 0.18 14.69
N GLY A 170 2.77 0.57 14.22
CA GLY A 170 3.35 0.07 12.99
C GLY A 170 3.51 -1.45 12.98
N LEU A 171 4.00 -2.03 14.10
CA LEU A 171 4.12 -3.49 14.27
C LEU A 171 2.75 -4.19 14.23
N SER A 172 1.73 -3.61 14.85
CA SER A 172 0.36 -4.13 14.77
C SER A 172 -0.17 -4.11 13.33
N GLY A 173 0.25 -3.14 12.52
CA GLY A 173 -0.05 -3.08 11.09
C GLY A 173 0.57 -4.24 10.31
N VAL A 174 1.82 -4.61 10.61
CA VAL A 174 2.46 -5.80 10.00
C VAL A 174 1.70 -7.07 10.37
N ALA A 175 1.40 -7.25 11.67
CA ALA A 175 0.60 -8.38 12.15
C ALA A 175 -0.78 -8.42 11.46
N GLY A 176 -1.44 -7.27 11.35
CA GLY A 176 -2.73 -7.11 10.65
C GLY A 176 -2.66 -7.52 9.19
N THR A 177 -1.61 -7.12 8.48
CA THR A 177 -1.41 -7.51 7.06
C THR A 177 -1.28 -9.03 6.91
N LEU A 178 -0.53 -9.68 7.79
CA LEU A 178 -0.37 -11.15 7.77
C LEU A 178 -1.67 -11.86 8.12
N ILE A 179 -2.35 -11.42 9.18
CA ILE A 179 -3.65 -11.97 9.60
C ILE A 179 -4.69 -11.77 8.50
N GLY A 180 -4.75 -10.58 7.91
CA GLY A 180 -5.67 -10.25 6.83
C GLY A 180 -5.43 -11.08 5.57
N GLY A 181 -4.17 -11.32 5.21
CA GLY A 181 -3.79 -12.22 4.11
C GLY A 181 -4.27 -13.65 4.37
N ALA A 182 -3.89 -14.23 5.51
CA ALA A 182 -4.30 -15.58 5.89
C ALA A 182 -5.82 -15.75 6.00
N ALA A 183 -6.51 -14.75 6.59
CA ALA A 183 -7.97 -14.74 6.67
C ALA A 183 -8.64 -14.64 5.28
N ASN A 184 -8.08 -13.82 4.39
CA ASN A 184 -8.54 -13.68 3.02
C ASN A 184 -8.42 -15.01 2.25
N ASP A 185 -7.31 -15.72 2.41
CA ASP A 185 -7.07 -17.01 1.74
C ASP A 185 -8.00 -18.11 2.28
N ARG A 186 -8.26 -18.11 3.61
CA ARG A 186 -9.07 -19.15 4.26
C ARG A 186 -10.57 -18.91 4.16
N PHE A 187 -11.03 -17.67 4.34
CA PHE A 187 -12.45 -17.32 4.47
C PHE A 187 -12.99 -16.50 3.28
N GLY A 188 -12.11 -16.04 2.41
CA GLY A 188 -12.43 -15.19 1.27
C GLY A 188 -12.61 -13.72 1.65
N SER A 189 -12.44 -12.84 0.65
CA SER A 189 -12.41 -11.39 0.82
C SER A 189 -13.66 -10.80 1.48
N ARG A 190 -14.84 -11.32 1.13
CA ARG A 190 -16.11 -10.78 1.65
C ARG A 190 -16.27 -11.02 3.14
N ARG A 191 -16.03 -12.25 3.61
CA ARG A 191 -16.17 -12.60 5.04
C ARG A 191 -15.14 -11.87 5.88
N THR A 192 -13.90 -11.82 5.42
CA THR A 192 -12.82 -11.08 6.11
C THR A 192 -13.19 -9.61 6.29
N GLN A 193 -13.72 -8.95 5.26
CA GLN A 193 -14.16 -7.55 5.38
C GLN A 193 -15.33 -7.36 6.32
N LEU A 194 -16.33 -8.25 6.28
CA LEU A 194 -17.50 -8.17 7.17
C LEU A 194 -17.16 -8.32 8.66
N VAL A 195 -16.04 -8.93 9.00
CA VAL A 195 -15.54 -9.03 10.38
C VAL A 195 -14.61 -7.86 10.71
N MET A 196 -13.67 -7.55 9.85
CA MET A 196 -12.62 -6.57 10.16
C MET A 196 -13.10 -5.11 10.09
N LEU A 197 -14.09 -4.78 9.22
CA LEU A 197 -14.65 -3.43 9.17
C LEU A 197 -15.40 -3.04 10.46
N PRO A 198 -16.35 -3.84 10.98
CA PRO A 198 -16.98 -3.54 12.25
C PRO A 198 -15.99 -3.49 13.42
N MET A 199 -14.99 -4.38 13.43
CA MET A 199 -13.92 -4.36 14.44
C MET A 199 -13.13 -3.06 14.39
N LEU A 200 -12.78 -2.59 13.19
CA LEU A 200 -12.13 -1.29 13.00
C LEU A 200 -12.98 -0.14 13.55
N MET A 201 -14.27 -0.11 13.21
CA MET A 201 -15.21 0.91 13.69
C MET A 201 -15.35 0.87 15.20
N LEU A 202 -15.48 -0.32 15.79
CA LEU A 202 -15.57 -0.51 17.22
C LEU A 202 -14.34 0.03 17.94
N MET A 203 -13.14 -0.29 17.47
CA MET A 203 -11.89 0.20 18.08
C MET A 203 -11.79 1.73 17.99
N MET A 204 -12.26 2.33 16.91
CA MET A 204 -12.31 3.78 16.78
C MET A 204 -13.28 4.44 17.78
N LEU A 205 -14.43 3.80 18.03
CA LEU A 205 -15.40 4.30 19.03
C LEU A 205 -14.90 4.10 20.47
N LEU A 206 -14.12 3.06 20.71
CA LEU A 206 -13.55 2.78 22.03
C LEU A 206 -12.36 3.67 22.37
N LEU A 207 -11.63 4.19 21.39
CA LEU A 207 -10.42 4.98 21.61
C LEU A 207 -10.64 6.20 22.55
N PRO A 208 -11.67 7.03 22.37
CA PRO A 208 -11.92 8.15 23.28
C PRO A 208 -12.26 7.72 24.73
N LEU A 209 -12.84 6.53 24.89
CA LEU A 209 -13.20 5.99 26.21
C LEU A 209 -11.97 5.53 27.03
N THR A 210 -10.81 5.47 26.40
CA THR A 210 -9.53 5.12 27.07
C THR A 210 -8.78 6.33 27.62
N ALA A 211 -9.40 7.52 27.66
CA ALA A 211 -8.79 8.73 28.21
C ALA A 211 -8.33 8.49 29.66
N GLY A 212 -7.08 8.85 29.94
CA GLY A 212 -6.46 8.64 31.27
C GLY A 212 -5.99 7.21 31.54
N TYR A 213 -6.28 6.24 30.66
CA TYR A 213 -5.88 4.83 30.85
C TYR A 213 -4.92 4.36 29.74
N GLY A 214 -3.63 4.58 29.94
CA GLY A 214 -2.60 4.36 28.90
C GLY A 214 -2.53 2.93 28.37
N ALA A 215 -2.67 1.90 29.23
CA ALA A 215 -2.67 0.51 28.80
C ALA A 215 -3.89 0.17 27.93
N GLY A 216 -5.07 0.67 28.29
CA GLY A 216 -6.29 0.53 27.50
C GLY A 216 -6.19 1.22 26.15
N MET A 217 -5.67 2.45 26.12
CA MET A 217 -5.40 3.18 24.90
C MET A 217 -4.47 2.40 23.96
N LEU A 218 -3.37 1.86 24.47
CA LEU A 218 -2.43 1.07 23.69
C LEU A 218 -3.09 -0.18 23.13
N ALA A 219 -3.85 -0.92 23.94
CA ALA A 219 -4.54 -2.14 23.50
C ALA A 219 -5.54 -1.85 22.37
N VAL A 220 -6.37 -0.80 22.53
CA VAL A 220 -7.33 -0.38 21.50
C VAL A 220 -6.62 0.10 20.24
N LEU A 221 -5.53 0.85 20.38
CA LEU A 221 -4.72 1.33 19.25
C LEU A 221 -4.10 0.18 18.46
N LEU A 222 -3.54 -0.82 19.13
CA LEU A 222 -2.96 -2.00 18.48
C LEU A 222 -4.03 -2.85 17.78
N ALA A 223 -5.19 -3.03 18.41
CA ALA A 223 -6.32 -3.72 17.79
C ALA A 223 -6.85 -2.96 16.58
N TRP A 224 -6.92 -1.62 16.64
CA TRP A 224 -7.29 -0.76 15.51
C TRP A 224 -6.30 -0.88 14.35
N GLY A 225 -4.99 -0.82 14.63
CA GLY A 225 -3.94 -1.03 13.62
C GLY A 225 -4.05 -2.41 12.96
N THR A 226 -4.19 -3.46 13.77
CA THR A 226 -4.35 -4.83 13.27
C THR A 226 -5.60 -4.97 12.39
N ALA A 227 -6.75 -4.48 12.82
CA ALA A 227 -7.99 -4.53 12.04
C ALA A 227 -7.89 -3.71 10.74
N GLY A 228 -7.32 -2.49 10.84
CA GLY A 228 -7.16 -1.60 9.69
C GLY A 228 -6.27 -2.20 8.61
N PHE A 229 -5.08 -2.63 8.95
CA PHE A 229 -4.15 -3.17 7.96
C PHE A 229 -4.56 -4.56 7.44
N SER A 230 -5.35 -5.33 8.19
CA SER A 230 -5.89 -6.61 7.71
C SER A 230 -6.84 -6.49 6.53
N LEU A 231 -7.41 -5.31 6.28
CA LEU A 231 -8.32 -5.04 5.16
C LEU A 231 -7.60 -4.85 3.82
N MET A 232 -6.26 -4.66 3.81
CA MET A 232 -5.51 -4.41 2.57
C MET A 232 -5.59 -5.57 1.58
N ALA A 233 -5.31 -6.80 2.02
CA ALA A 233 -5.33 -7.98 1.15
C ALA A 233 -6.73 -8.29 0.60
N PRO A 234 -7.82 -8.31 1.40
CA PRO A 234 -9.18 -8.48 0.90
C PRO A 234 -9.60 -7.40 -0.10
N GLN A 235 -9.22 -6.13 0.12
CA GLN A 235 -9.56 -5.05 -0.81
C GLN A 235 -8.87 -5.23 -2.16
N GLN A 236 -7.58 -5.55 -2.17
CA GLN A 236 -6.85 -5.82 -3.41
C GLN A 236 -7.42 -7.03 -4.16
N SER A 237 -7.73 -8.11 -3.44
CA SER A 237 -8.34 -9.31 -4.03
C SER A 237 -9.68 -9.00 -4.70
N ARG A 238 -10.52 -8.18 -4.08
CA ARG A 238 -11.80 -7.75 -4.66
C ARG A 238 -11.61 -6.84 -5.87
N LEU A 239 -10.63 -5.94 -5.82
CA LEU A 239 -10.34 -5.06 -6.96
C LEU A 239 -9.86 -5.87 -8.16
N ILE A 240 -8.94 -6.82 -7.96
CA ILE A 240 -8.46 -7.73 -9.03
C ILE A 240 -9.61 -8.56 -9.60
N ALA A 241 -10.51 -9.08 -8.75
CA ALA A 241 -11.65 -9.86 -9.18
C ALA A 241 -12.71 -9.02 -9.93
N ALA A 242 -12.83 -7.72 -9.61
CA ALA A 242 -13.78 -6.81 -10.25
C ALA A 242 -13.29 -6.27 -11.61
N VAL A 243 -11.97 -6.25 -11.84
CA VAL A 243 -11.41 -5.87 -13.14
C VAL A 243 -11.45 -7.09 -14.05
N PRO A 244 -12.18 -7.05 -15.19
CA PRO A 244 -12.16 -8.14 -16.15
C PRO A 244 -10.70 -8.37 -16.55
N ALA A 245 -10.19 -9.57 -16.33
CA ALA A 245 -8.89 -9.95 -16.85
C ALA A 245 -8.92 -9.61 -18.34
N GLN A 246 -8.03 -8.73 -18.79
CA GLN A 246 -7.79 -8.57 -20.20
C GLN A 246 -7.40 -9.97 -20.66
N ARG A 247 -8.34 -10.64 -21.33
CA ARG A 247 -8.10 -11.98 -21.86
C ARG A 247 -6.86 -11.85 -22.71
N PRO A 248 -5.76 -12.55 -22.40
CA PRO A 248 -4.64 -12.58 -23.32
C PRO A 248 -5.22 -12.98 -24.64
N TRP A 249 -5.01 -12.16 -25.67
CA TRP A 249 -5.35 -12.32 -27.08
C TRP A 249 -5.94 -13.71 -27.36
N ARG A 250 -7.26 -13.85 -27.30
CA ARG A 250 -7.87 -15.02 -27.93
C ARG A 250 -7.48 -14.90 -29.39
N CYS A 251 -6.54 -15.75 -29.82
CA CYS A 251 -6.34 -16.00 -31.22
C CYS A 251 -7.71 -16.16 -31.86
N ARG A 252 -8.10 -15.19 -32.65
CA ARG A 252 -9.39 -15.17 -33.38
C ARG A 252 -9.46 -16.24 -34.46
N SER A 253 -8.51 -17.18 -34.46
CA SER A 253 -8.49 -18.37 -35.28
C SER A 253 -8.23 -19.58 -34.40
N THR A 254 -9.30 -20.14 -33.84
CA THR A 254 -9.35 -21.38 -33.06
C THR A 254 -8.81 -22.62 -33.79
N LEU A 255 -8.41 -22.51 -35.05
CA LEU A 255 -7.90 -23.60 -35.86
C LEU A 255 -6.37 -23.60 -36.13
N ARG A 256 -5.64 -22.51 -35.85
CA ARG A 256 -4.18 -22.49 -36.09
C ARG A 256 -3.30 -22.58 -34.82
N CYS A 257 -3.83 -22.31 -33.64
CA CYS A 257 -3.04 -22.43 -32.40
C CYS A 257 -3.00 -23.86 -31.80
N SER A 258 -4.00 -24.68 -32.10
CA SER A 258 -4.04 -26.07 -31.62
C SER A 258 -2.98 -26.96 -32.33
N THR A 259 -2.69 -26.72 -33.58
CA THR A 259 -1.75 -27.53 -34.36
C THR A 259 -0.28 -27.22 -34.08
N SER A 260 0.08 -25.99 -33.69
CA SER A 260 1.49 -25.65 -33.37
C SER A 260 1.91 -26.12 -31.99
N ALA A 261 1.04 -25.99 -30.99
CA ALA A 261 1.31 -26.47 -29.63
C ALA A 261 1.33 -28.01 -29.55
N GLN A 262 0.44 -28.68 -30.28
CA GLN A 262 0.45 -30.16 -30.37
C GLN A 262 1.65 -30.71 -31.14
N ARG A 263 2.09 -30.06 -32.22
CA ARG A 263 3.30 -30.45 -32.93
C ARG A 263 4.57 -30.22 -32.14
N TRP A 264 4.59 -29.24 -31.24
CA TRP A 264 5.73 -28.98 -30.33
C TRP A 264 5.80 -30.02 -29.23
N ALA A 265 4.68 -30.39 -28.62
CA ALA A 265 4.57 -31.44 -27.62
C ALA A 265 4.91 -32.85 -28.18
N GLN A 266 4.52 -33.15 -29.42
CA GLN A 266 4.85 -34.41 -30.09
C GLN A 266 6.32 -34.53 -30.47
N ARG A 267 7.03 -33.43 -30.73
CA ARG A 267 8.48 -33.47 -31.02
C ARG A 267 9.35 -33.73 -29.79
N GLN A 268 8.84 -33.51 -28.59
CA GLN A 268 9.55 -33.79 -27.33
C GLN A 268 9.24 -35.20 -26.76
N ALA A 269 8.29 -35.91 -27.33
CA ALA A 269 7.88 -37.25 -26.85
C ALA A 269 8.52 -38.44 -27.59
N VAL A 270 9.60 -38.19 -28.38
CA VAL A 270 10.35 -39.28 -29.00
C VAL A 270 11.50 -39.67 -28.07
N PRO A 271 11.45 -40.83 -27.40
CA PRO A 271 12.56 -41.33 -26.59
C PRO A 271 13.70 -41.81 -27.52
N ARG A 272 14.93 -41.43 -27.16
CA ARG A 272 16.15 -42.08 -27.66
C ARG A 272 16.44 -43.34 -26.88
#